data_34937ef989617140f03a671ecafaec67
#
_entry.id   34937ef989617140f03a671ecafaec67
#
_cell.length_a   1.000
_cell.length_b   1.000
_cell.length_c   1.000
_cell.angle_alpha   90.00
_cell.angle_beta   90.00
_cell.angle_gamma   90.00
#
_symmetry.space_group_name_H-M   'P 1'
#
loop_
_entity.id
_entity.type
_entity.pdbx_description
1 polymer ?
#
loop_
_entity_poly.entity_id
_entity_poly.type
_entity_poly.pdbx_seq_one_letter_code
_entity_poly.pdbx_strand_id
1 'polypeptide(L)'
;MPHSDKHTALPTFEEAKTHYTSPKRSRTMRRIRAKDTKAEVKLRRALWQKGYRFRKNVKDLPGTPDIAIKKYKLAVFVDGEFWHGYDWASKRDTIKKNRAYWLPKIERNMQRDHQYTLELQDSGWTVLRFWESRLKQEFDLCLSIVVEAIEEARRNA
;
A
#
# COMPACT_ATOMS: atom_id res chain seq x y z
N MET A 1 29.05 5.54 11.66
CA MET A 1 29.16 6.17 10.34
C MET A 1 27.77 6.53 9.89
N PRO A 2 27.46 7.81 9.74
CA PRO A 2 26.16 8.18 9.18
C PRO A 2 26.16 7.78 7.70
N HIS A 3 25.20 6.94 7.32
CA HIS A 3 24.93 6.72 5.91
C HIS A 3 24.49 8.07 5.32
N SER A 4 25.32 8.59 4.44
CA SER A 4 24.92 9.73 3.62
C SER A 4 23.80 9.26 2.71
N ASP A 5 22.57 9.58 3.08
CA ASP A 5 21.45 9.52 2.17
C ASP A 5 21.74 10.48 1.01
N LYS A 6 22.31 9.92 -0.05
CA LYS A 6 22.32 10.63 -1.33
C LYS A 6 20.85 10.73 -1.73
N HIS A 7 20.22 11.83 -1.38
CA HIS A 7 18.95 12.22 -1.97
C HIS A 7 19.16 12.25 -3.48
N THR A 8 18.84 11.14 -4.12
CA THR A 8 18.75 11.12 -5.58
C THR A 8 17.59 12.02 -5.93
N ALA A 9 17.88 13.16 -6.53
CA ALA A 9 16.84 14.09 -6.96
C ALA A 9 15.79 13.32 -7.77
N LEU A 10 14.52 13.46 -7.39
CA LEU A 10 13.43 12.82 -8.11
C LEU A 10 13.35 13.42 -9.52
N PRO A 11 13.22 12.61 -10.58
CA PRO A 11 13.11 13.11 -11.93
C PRO A 11 11.90 14.05 -12.05
N THR A 12 12.05 15.11 -12.82
CA THR A 12 10.95 16.01 -13.11
C THR A 12 9.86 15.30 -13.91
N PHE A 13 8.64 15.85 -13.89
CA PHE A 13 7.51 15.31 -14.67
C PHE A 13 7.83 15.18 -16.17
N GLU A 14 8.64 16.08 -16.72
CA GLU A 14 9.08 16.03 -18.12
C GLU A 14 10.05 14.88 -18.38
N GLU A 15 10.99 14.61 -17.48
CA GLU A 15 11.91 13.46 -17.60
C GLU A 15 11.16 12.13 -17.54
N ALA A 16 10.09 12.03 -16.77
CA ALA A 16 9.25 10.85 -16.70
C ALA A 16 8.48 10.56 -18.01
N LYS A 17 8.19 11.58 -18.82
CA LYS A 17 7.51 11.43 -20.11
C LYS A 17 8.38 10.85 -21.21
N THR A 18 9.69 10.93 -21.11
CA THR A 18 10.62 10.50 -22.15
C THR A 18 10.87 8.99 -22.20
N HIS A 19 10.41 8.25 -21.20
CA HIS A 19 10.60 6.80 -21.12
C HIS A 19 9.55 6.05 -21.93
N TYR A 20 9.95 5.54 -23.09
CA TYR A 20 9.09 4.73 -23.94
C TYR A 20 8.74 3.39 -23.28
N THR A 21 7.45 3.13 -23.16
CA THR A 21 6.93 1.84 -22.73
C THR A 21 6.29 1.14 -23.92
N SER A 22 6.69 -0.10 -24.22
CA SER A 22 6.11 -0.85 -25.34
C SER A 22 4.59 -0.99 -25.18
N PRO A 23 3.81 -1.02 -26.29
CA PRO A 23 2.35 -1.18 -26.24
C PRO A 23 1.90 -2.45 -25.49
N LYS A 24 2.69 -3.54 -25.61
CA LYS A 24 2.43 -4.80 -24.91
C LYS A 24 2.56 -4.62 -23.37
N ARG A 25 3.61 -3.96 -22.90
CA ARG A 25 3.85 -3.69 -21.48
C ARG A 25 2.81 -2.73 -20.92
N SER A 26 2.46 -1.68 -21.70
CA SER A 26 1.40 -0.75 -21.32
C SER A 26 0.06 -1.46 -21.13
N ARG A 27 -0.31 -2.38 -22.02
CA ARG A 27 -1.52 -3.21 -21.87
C ARG A 27 -1.47 -4.12 -20.66
N THR A 28 -0.33 -4.75 -20.39
CA THR A 28 -0.13 -5.59 -19.20
C THR A 28 -0.29 -4.77 -17.93
N MET A 29 0.31 -3.58 -17.86
CA MET A 29 0.20 -2.69 -16.70
C MET A 29 -1.24 -2.19 -16.48
N ARG A 30 -2.01 -1.92 -17.54
CA ARG A 30 -3.43 -1.56 -17.43
C ARG A 30 -4.30 -2.69 -16.87
N ARG A 31 -3.92 -3.96 -17.07
CA ARG A 31 -4.63 -5.13 -16.53
C ARG A 31 -4.35 -5.36 -15.04
N ILE A 32 -3.25 -4.83 -14.52
CA ILE A 32 -2.94 -4.92 -13.08
C ILE A 32 -3.90 -3.99 -12.34
N ARG A 33 -4.81 -4.59 -11.58
CA ARG A 33 -5.78 -3.84 -10.78
C ARG A 33 -5.06 -3.16 -9.63
N ALA A 34 -5.21 -1.84 -9.53
CA ALA A 34 -4.75 -1.06 -8.38
C ALA A 34 -5.72 -1.16 -7.18
N LYS A 35 -6.94 -1.64 -7.42
CA LYS A 35 -8.02 -1.77 -6.43
C LYS A 35 -8.75 -3.09 -6.64
N ASP A 36 -9.44 -3.52 -5.60
CA ASP A 36 -10.27 -4.73 -5.63
C ASP A 36 -9.47 -5.97 -6.10
N THR A 37 -8.22 -6.10 -5.64
CA THR A 37 -7.45 -7.31 -5.85
C THR A 37 -8.14 -8.49 -5.15
N LYS A 38 -7.83 -9.73 -5.58
CA LYS A 38 -8.42 -10.92 -4.96
C LYS A 38 -8.17 -10.98 -3.44
N ALA A 39 -6.99 -10.55 -3.00
CA ALA A 39 -6.63 -10.53 -1.59
C ALA A 39 -7.45 -9.51 -0.80
N GLU A 40 -7.62 -8.30 -1.32
CA GLU A 40 -8.47 -7.27 -0.72
C GLU A 40 -9.92 -7.70 -0.62
N VAL A 41 -10.48 -8.24 -1.72
CA VAL A 41 -11.87 -8.71 -1.76
C VAL A 41 -12.08 -9.84 -0.75
N LYS A 42 -11.15 -10.79 -0.65
CA LYS A 42 -11.21 -11.89 0.32
C LYS A 42 -11.22 -11.36 1.77
N LEU A 43 -10.35 -10.40 2.08
CA LEU A 43 -10.30 -9.79 3.40
C LEU A 43 -11.60 -9.05 3.75
N ARG A 44 -12.09 -8.22 2.82
CA ARG A 44 -13.35 -7.49 3.01
C ARG A 44 -14.53 -8.43 3.23
N ARG A 45 -14.61 -9.48 2.43
CA ARG A 45 -15.69 -10.49 2.56
C ARG A 45 -15.64 -11.19 3.90
N ALA A 46 -14.47 -11.59 4.36
CA ALA A 46 -14.29 -12.24 5.66
C ALA A 46 -14.69 -11.32 6.82
N LEU A 47 -14.32 -10.05 6.78
CA LEU A 47 -14.72 -9.05 7.79
C LEU A 47 -16.23 -8.83 7.79
N TRP A 48 -16.84 -8.72 6.61
CA TRP A 48 -18.28 -8.56 6.48
C TRP A 48 -19.07 -9.75 7.04
N GLN A 49 -18.60 -10.98 6.76
CA GLN A 49 -19.20 -12.22 7.29
C GLN A 49 -19.13 -12.29 8.81
N LYS A 50 -18.09 -11.71 9.42
CA LYS A 50 -17.96 -11.61 10.88
C LYS A 50 -18.83 -10.50 11.49
N GLY A 51 -19.56 -9.75 10.68
CA GLY A 51 -20.45 -8.68 11.14
C GLY A 51 -19.81 -7.30 11.20
N TYR A 52 -18.56 -7.14 10.80
CA TYR A 52 -17.91 -5.83 10.76
C TYR A 52 -18.36 -5.01 9.56
N ARG A 53 -18.55 -3.73 9.76
CA ARG A 53 -18.95 -2.78 8.73
C ARG A 53 -17.87 -1.74 8.54
N PHE A 54 -17.52 -1.48 7.29
CA PHE A 54 -16.43 -0.62 6.89
C PHE A 54 -16.74 0.08 5.57
N ARG A 55 -15.93 1.06 5.21
CA ARG A 55 -15.90 1.67 3.89
C ARG A 55 -14.67 1.21 3.13
N LYS A 56 -14.78 1.03 1.83
CA LYS A 56 -13.68 0.62 0.95
C LYS A 56 -13.17 1.80 0.13
N ASN A 57 -11.88 1.78 -0.20
CA ASN A 57 -11.25 2.75 -1.11
C ASN A 57 -11.59 4.20 -0.75
N VAL A 58 -11.34 4.59 0.50
CA VAL A 58 -11.80 5.86 1.06
C VAL A 58 -10.89 7.00 0.62
N LYS A 59 -11.32 7.77 -0.36
CA LYS A 59 -10.54 8.84 -1.00
C LYS A 59 -10.34 10.10 -0.14
N ASP A 60 -11.19 10.32 0.84
CA ASP A 60 -11.10 11.47 1.74
C ASP A 60 -10.09 11.28 2.88
N LEU A 61 -9.46 10.11 2.96
CA LEU A 61 -8.38 9.84 3.89
C LEU A 61 -7.03 9.78 3.18
N PRO A 62 -5.93 10.22 3.84
CA PRO A 62 -4.59 10.12 3.28
C PRO A 62 -4.26 8.71 2.79
N GLY A 63 -3.76 8.59 1.57
CA GLY A 63 -3.35 7.33 0.96
C GLY A 63 -4.48 6.44 0.45
N THR A 64 -5.73 6.84 0.59
CA THR A 64 -6.90 6.08 0.14
C THR A 64 -6.91 4.65 0.69
N PRO A 65 -7.13 4.45 2.00
CA PRO A 65 -7.17 3.12 2.60
C PRO A 65 -8.11 2.18 1.88
N ASP A 66 -7.71 0.92 1.73
CA ASP A 66 -8.54 -0.13 1.12
C ASP A 66 -9.76 -0.45 1.99
N ILE A 67 -9.57 -0.37 3.31
CA ILE A 67 -10.61 -0.54 4.31
C ILE A 67 -10.48 0.57 5.35
N ALA A 68 -11.59 1.22 5.70
CA ALA A 68 -11.63 2.18 6.78
C ALA A 68 -12.86 2.00 7.66
N ILE A 69 -12.66 1.94 8.96
CA ILE A 69 -13.72 1.95 9.96
C ILE A 69 -13.65 3.28 10.72
N LYS A 70 -14.39 4.27 10.25
CA LYS A 70 -14.33 5.65 10.77
C LYS A 70 -14.69 5.74 12.24
N LYS A 71 -15.65 4.95 12.68
CA LYS A 71 -16.09 4.90 14.09
C LYS A 71 -14.94 4.58 15.05
N TYR A 72 -14.02 3.72 14.64
CA TYR A 72 -12.89 3.28 15.46
C TYR A 72 -11.55 3.86 15.01
N LYS A 73 -11.57 4.74 14.00
CA LYS A 73 -10.36 5.30 13.38
C LYS A 73 -9.33 4.20 13.05
N LEU A 74 -9.78 3.19 12.33
CA LEU A 74 -8.94 2.09 11.83
C LEU A 74 -8.86 2.16 10.31
N ALA A 75 -7.64 2.19 9.79
CA ALA A 75 -7.35 2.16 8.37
C ALA A 75 -6.48 0.94 8.04
N VAL A 76 -6.85 0.21 7.00
CA VAL A 76 -6.11 -0.97 6.52
C VAL A 76 -5.73 -0.76 5.06
N PHE A 77 -4.45 -0.98 4.78
CA PHE A 77 -3.88 -0.93 3.44
C PHE A 77 -3.38 -2.32 3.04
N VAL A 78 -3.63 -2.68 1.80
CA VAL A 78 -3.05 -3.88 1.17
C VAL A 78 -2.10 -3.41 0.07
N ASP A 79 -0.82 -3.54 0.31
CA ASP A 79 0.23 -3.00 -0.54
C ASP A 79 0.77 -4.09 -1.49
N GLY A 80 0.76 -3.80 -2.79
CA GLY A 80 1.40 -4.62 -3.80
C GLY A 80 2.93 -4.47 -3.72
N GLU A 81 3.66 -5.57 -3.79
CA GLU A 81 5.09 -5.63 -3.54
C GLU A 81 5.90 -4.76 -4.50
N PHE A 82 5.56 -4.80 -5.78
CA PHE A 82 6.31 -4.05 -6.80
C PHE A 82 6.16 -2.53 -6.61
N TRP A 83 4.93 -2.04 -6.42
CA TRP A 83 4.63 -0.62 -6.38
C TRP A 83 5.04 0.08 -5.10
N HIS A 84 5.10 -0.67 -3.99
CA HIS A 84 5.34 -0.15 -2.65
C HIS A 84 6.71 -0.51 -2.09
N GLY A 85 7.58 -1.09 -2.91
CA GLY A 85 8.98 -1.32 -2.57
C GLY A 85 9.20 -2.44 -1.56
N TYR A 86 8.45 -3.55 -1.69
CA TYR A 86 8.71 -4.73 -0.86
C TYR A 86 10.15 -5.22 -1.00
N ASP A 87 10.83 -5.41 0.13
CA ASP A 87 12.23 -5.83 0.18
C ASP A 87 13.12 -5.00 -0.76
N TRP A 88 12.97 -3.68 -0.68
CA TRP A 88 13.56 -2.76 -1.64
C TRP A 88 15.09 -2.85 -1.70
N ALA A 89 15.74 -3.05 -0.56
CA ALA A 89 17.20 -3.21 -0.50
C ALA A 89 17.71 -4.33 -1.42
N SER A 90 16.98 -5.46 -1.50
CA SER A 90 17.32 -6.58 -2.37
C SER A 90 16.74 -6.46 -3.78
N LYS A 91 15.54 -5.92 -3.91
CA LYS A 91 14.81 -5.85 -5.19
C LYS A 91 15.26 -4.74 -6.10
N ARG A 92 15.79 -3.65 -5.56
CA ARG A 92 16.26 -2.49 -6.32
C ARG A 92 17.18 -2.87 -7.47
N ASP A 93 18.15 -3.74 -7.21
CA ASP A 93 19.17 -4.13 -8.18
C ASP A 93 18.67 -5.17 -9.20
N THR A 94 17.51 -5.76 -8.98
CA THR A 94 16.89 -6.69 -9.92
C THR A 94 16.16 -6.00 -11.07
N ILE A 95 15.84 -4.71 -10.93
CA ILE A 95 15.17 -3.92 -11.96
C ILE A 95 16.22 -3.47 -12.97
N LYS A 96 16.22 -4.08 -14.16
CA LYS A 96 17.19 -3.81 -15.23
C LYS A 96 16.63 -2.95 -16.34
N LYS A 97 15.36 -3.15 -16.73
CA LYS A 97 14.70 -2.39 -17.80
C LYS A 97 14.01 -1.14 -17.25
N ASN A 98 14.20 -0.02 -17.94
CA ASN A 98 13.64 1.29 -17.58
C ASN A 98 13.96 1.68 -16.12
N ARG A 99 15.16 1.35 -15.68
CA ARG A 99 15.61 1.56 -14.31
C ARG A 99 15.50 3.02 -13.87
N ALA A 100 15.90 3.96 -14.74
CA ALA A 100 15.82 5.39 -14.47
C ALA A 100 14.38 5.89 -14.26
N TYR A 101 13.38 5.17 -14.77
CA TYR A 101 11.97 5.46 -14.55
C TYR A 101 11.42 4.79 -13.27
N TRP A 102 11.68 3.49 -13.10
CA TRP A 102 11.06 2.70 -12.04
C TRP A 102 11.63 2.99 -10.65
N LEU A 103 12.96 3.15 -10.52
CA LEU A 103 13.58 3.38 -9.22
C LEU A 103 13.03 4.63 -8.52
N PRO A 104 13.03 5.82 -9.15
CA PRO A 104 12.51 7.01 -8.50
C PRO A 104 11.00 6.91 -8.22
N LYS A 105 10.26 6.25 -9.12
CA LYS A 105 8.81 6.09 -8.97
C LYS A 105 8.44 5.24 -7.76
N ILE A 106 9.13 4.10 -7.57
CA ILE A 106 8.89 3.22 -6.42
C ILE A 106 9.33 3.91 -5.13
N GLU A 107 10.48 4.54 -5.11
CA GLU A 107 10.99 5.28 -3.94
C GLU A 107 10.03 6.42 -3.53
N ARG A 108 9.47 7.13 -4.50
CA ARG A 108 8.45 8.15 -4.25
C ARG A 108 7.16 7.55 -3.67
N ASN A 109 6.73 6.40 -4.15
CA ASN A 109 5.59 5.69 -3.59
C ASN A 109 5.84 5.29 -2.14
N MET A 110 7.03 4.76 -1.83
CA MET A 110 7.42 4.42 -0.46
C MET A 110 7.39 5.63 0.47
N GLN A 111 7.93 6.76 0.04
CA GLN A 111 7.92 8.01 0.81
C GLN A 111 6.50 8.51 1.07
N ARG A 112 5.63 8.48 0.05
CA ARG A 112 4.22 8.86 0.21
C ARG A 112 3.46 7.94 1.14
N ASP A 113 3.67 6.63 1.04
CA ASP A 113 3.05 5.66 1.92
C ASP A 113 3.42 5.91 3.38
N HIS A 114 4.69 6.19 3.62
CA HIS A 114 5.19 6.54 4.96
C HIS A 114 4.55 7.82 5.47
N GLN A 115 4.51 8.87 4.65
CA GLN A 115 3.90 10.14 5.00
C GLN A 115 2.40 9.99 5.31
N TYR A 116 1.65 9.29 4.48
CA TYR A 116 0.22 9.05 4.71
C TYR A 116 -0.04 8.26 6.00
N THR A 117 0.83 7.29 6.30
CA THR A 117 0.75 6.56 7.56
C THR A 117 0.94 7.49 8.75
N LEU A 118 1.96 8.37 8.71
CA LEU A 118 2.19 9.35 9.76
C LEU A 118 1.03 10.34 9.92
N GLU A 119 0.50 10.87 8.82
CA GLU A 119 -0.65 11.78 8.85
C GLU A 119 -1.89 11.15 9.48
N LEU A 120 -2.16 9.89 9.16
CA LEU A 120 -3.26 9.14 9.76
C LEU A 120 -3.03 8.90 11.26
N GLN A 121 -1.82 8.48 11.64
CA GLN A 121 -1.47 8.25 13.04
C GLN A 121 -1.54 9.54 13.86
N ASP A 122 -1.05 10.65 13.33
CA ASP A 122 -1.12 11.96 13.97
C ASP A 122 -2.58 12.43 14.16
N SER A 123 -3.48 11.98 13.31
CA SER A 123 -4.93 12.21 13.43
C SER A 123 -5.65 11.21 14.33
N GLY A 124 -4.92 10.35 15.02
CA GLY A 124 -5.45 9.36 15.95
C GLY A 124 -5.93 8.05 15.32
N TRP A 125 -5.55 7.80 14.08
CA TRP A 125 -5.89 6.55 13.39
C TRP A 125 -4.90 5.44 13.72
N THR A 126 -5.42 4.24 13.89
CA THR A 126 -4.62 3.01 13.85
C THR A 126 -4.48 2.59 12.40
N VAL A 127 -3.24 2.41 11.94
CA VAL A 127 -2.93 2.05 10.55
C VAL A 127 -2.34 0.65 10.52
N LEU A 128 -2.96 -0.24 9.74
CA LEU A 128 -2.47 -1.57 9.45
C LEU A 128 -2.10 -1.67 7.97
N ARG A 129 -0.91 -2.16 7.68
CA ARG A 129 -0.44 -2.39 6.32
C ARG A 129 -0.03 -3.84 6.15
N PHE A 130 -0.56 -4.49 5.13
CA PHE A 130 -0.20 -5.85 4.76
C PHE A 130 0.34 -5.88 3.34
N TRP A 131 1.43 -6.61 3.14
CA TRP A 131 1.83 -6.99 1.80
C TRP A 131 0.82 -7.96 1.20
N GLU A 132 0.50 -7.80 -0.08
CA GLU A 132 -0.46 -8.66 -0.77
C GLU A 132 -0.06 -10.14 -0.69
N SER A 133 1.24 -10.45 -0.84
CA SER A 133 1.77 -11.80 -0.69
C SER A 133 1.55 -12.36 0.71
N ARG A 134 1.79 -11.56 1.74
CA ARG A 134 1.56 -11.98 3.14
C ARG A 134 0.08 -12.28 3.39
N LEU A 135 -0.80 -11.42 2.88
CA LEU A 135 -2.24 -11.62 3.00
C LEU A 135 -2.70 -12.90 2.29
N LYS A 136 -2.05 -13.30 1.17
CA LYS A 136 -2.32 -14.56 0.48
C LYS A 136 -1.79 -15.77 1.22
N GLN A 137 -0.60 -15.69 1.79
CA GLN A 137 0.08 -16.82 2.44
C GLN A 137 -0.38 -17.04 3.88
N GLU A 138 -0.65 -15.96 4.61
CA GLU A 138 -1.00 -15.95 6.04
C GLU A 138 -2.35 -15.26 6.26
N PHE A 139 -3.35 -15.59 5.46
CA PHE A 139 -4.64 -14.90 5.48
C PHE A 139 -5.30 -14.91 6.87
N ASP A 140 -5.34 -16.06 7.53
CA ASP A 140 -6.00 -16.17 8.84
C ASP A 140 -5.30 -15.34 9.91
N LEU A 141 -3.97 -15.28 9.87
CA LEU A 141 -3.19 -14.43 10.76
C LEU A 141 -3.46 -12.95 10.50
N CYS A 142 -3.45 -12.52 9.24
CA CYS A 142 -3.75 -11.13 8.88
C CYS A 142 -5.18 -10.75 9.28
N LEU A 143 -6.15 -11.62 9.03
CA LEU A 143 -7.53 -11.42 9.44
C LEU A 143 -7.65 -11.26 10.95
N SER A 144 -6.97 -12.12 11.73
CA SER A 144 -6.99 -12.05 13.19
C SER A 144 -6.39 -10.74 13.71
N ILE A 145 -5.32 -10.24 13.07
CA ILE A 145 -4.72 -8.93 13.44
C ILE A 145 -5.73 -7.80 13.24
N VAL A 146 -6.45 -7.79 12.13
CA VAL A 146 -7.48 -6.76 11.87
C VAL A 146 -8.61 -6.86 12.87
N VAL A 147 -9.13 -8.05 13.11
CA VAL A 147 -10.21 -8.31 14.09
C VAL A 147 -9.80 -7.87 15.49
N GLU A 148 -8.60 -8.22 15.92
CA GLU A 148 -8.09 -7.83 17.23
C GLU A 148 -8.00 -6.30 17.37
N ALA A 149 -7.52 -5.60 16.35
CA ALA A 149 -7.47 -4.14 16.34
C ALA A 149 -8.86 -3.51 16.42
N ILE A 150 -9.87 -4.08 15.76
CA ILE A 150 -11.26 -3.62 15.86
C ILE A 150 -11.80 -3.83 17.27
N GLU A 151 -11.62 -5.01 17.84
CA GLU A 151 -12.12 -5.34 19.16
C GLU A 151 -11.43 -4.53 20.26
N GLU A 152 -10.14 -4.25 20.12
CA GLU A 152 -9.42 -3.36 21.04
C GLU A 152 -10.00 -1.94 20.97
N ALA A 153 -10.21 -1.40 19.77
CA ALA A 153 -10.80 -0.09 19.58
C ALA A 153 -12.23 -0.02 20.14
N ARG A 154 -13.01 -1.10 20.04
CA ARG A 154 -14.36 -1.20 20.65
C ARG A 154 -14.31 -1.15 22.18
N ARG A 155 -13.35 -1.83 22.78
CA ARG A 155 -13.19 -1.83 24.25
C ARG A 155 -12.79 -0.45 24.78
N ASN A 156 -12.05 0.32 24.00
CA ASN A 156 -11.54 1.65 24.35
C ASN A 156 -12.48 2.81 23.94
N ALA A 157 -13.57 2.48 23.29
CA ALA A 157 -14.53 3.48 22.81
C ALA A 157 -15.54 3.90 23.90
#